data_77b8d703349569385c323353e5919b1a
#
_entry.id   77b8d703349569385c323353e5919b1a
#
_cell.length_a   1.000
_cell.length_b   1.000
_cell.length_c   1.000
_cell.angle_alpha   90.00
_cell.angle_beta   90.00
_cell.angle_gamma   90.00
#
_symmetry.space_group_name_H-M   'P 1'
#
loop_
_entity.id
_entity.type
_entity.pdbx_description
1 polymer ?
#
loop_
_entity_poly.entity_id
_entity_poly.type
_entity_poly.pdbx_seq_one_letter_code
_entity_poly.pdbx_strand_id
1 'polypeptide(L)'
;MHTESNASWSKVLKLKYSTRQRINSRNAARLACSPTWKGLRKGEEVFKKGVKWVPGHDSKLNFLYDCWSDLGPLRNLIQGPLPCETENLKIRDVCFTSGWDWSTIPFEFPPEIKAAVQAVPTPIFARSGDKLAWKFSPKGDFDARSAYLLALDYQDTNTFDGTWIWKLCTFPKIQMFMWKCFHQAIGVKECLAARGMQLNISCPMCNAANESIIHALRDCDVVKPIWCQLGVHSNNSTFFSQGIKDWLSINAKSKWLSSSNHPPWNVLFPFAIWLIWQQRNQMVFKGKGANPQLAKSIIMQATEYALCINRPSRNQTRVVRQISWEKPDSGWVKLNTDGSASDHLNAVGCGGLIRDDQGRWLGGFSRHIGHTNSFIAEAWALRDGLHFCLLMNYHSVIVELDASVLVTALSNPVYANTILSPLFDDCQQLVTRIPQCRIRHIFREANMCADKLARIGLLQSSDFVSLSSPPVDLIPLIEADKNGLYLNRVGPVGASVS
;
A
#
# COMPACT_ATOMS: atom_id res chain seq x y z
N MET A 1 -17.86 -3.53 16.53
CA MET A 1 -18.32 -4.59 17.45
C MET A 1 -17.17 -5.37 18.07
N HIS A 2 -16.18 -5.75 17.30
CA HIS A 2 -14.99 -6.45 17.81
C HIS A 2 -13.98 -5.50 18.46
N THR A 3 -13.75 -4.34 17.89
CA THR A 3 -12.82 -3.31 18.40
C THR A 3 -13.43 -2.33 19.39
N GLU A 4 -14.74 -2.07 19.29
CA GLU A 4 -15.49 -1.15 20.16
C GLU A 4 -16.58 -1.87 20.95
N SER A 5 -16.19 -2.90 21.69
CA SER A 5 -17.14 -3.70 22.48
C SER A 5 -17.89 -2.90 23.55
N ASN A 6 -17.30 -1.78 23.98
CA ASN A 6 -17.85 -0.89 25.01
C ASN A 6 -18.74 0.23 24.49
N ALA A 7 -18.80 0.45 23.17
CA ALA A 7 -19.66 1.47 22.58
C ALA A 7 -21.15 1.17 22.87
N SER A 8 -21.91 2.20 23.21
CA SER A 8 -23.33 2.05 23.61
C SER A 8 -24.17 1.35 22.54
N TRP A 9 -23.96 1.68 21.24
CA TRP A 9 -24.64 1.04 20.13
C TRP A 9 -24.33 -0.46 20.03
N SER A 10 -23.07 -0.85 20.29
CA SER A 10 -22.62 -2.26 20.26
C SER A 10 -23.30 -3.05 21.39
N LYS A 11 -23.35 -2.48 22.60
CA LYS A 11 -24.06 -3.08 23.75
C LYS A 11 -25.54 -3.29 23.47
N VAL A 12 -26.21 -2.26 22.93
CA VAL A 12 -27.65 -2.35 22.61
C VAL A 12 -27.92 -3.44 21.57
N LEU A 13 -27.13 -3.51 20.49
CA LEU A 13 -27.30 -4.54 19.48
C LEU A 13 -27.00 -5.95 19.99
N LYS A 14 -25.95 -6.10 20.79
CA LYS A 14 -25.63 -7.38 21.45
C LYS A 14 -26.75 -7.83 22.38
N LEU A 15 -27.24 -6.96 23.23
CA LEU A 15 -28.35 -7.28 24.16
C LEU A 15 -29.63 -7.64 23.39
N LYS A 16 -29.95 -6.92 22.33
CA LYS A 16 -31.18 -7.16 21.55
C LYS A 16 -31.16 -8.47 20.78
N TYR A 17 -30.01 -8.88 20.25
CA TYR A 17 -29.93 -9.99 19.30
C TYR A 17 -29.16 -11.22 19.80
N SER A 18 -28.18 -11.09 20.73
CA SER A 18 -27.43 -12.25 21.24
C SER A 18 -28.22 -13.09 22.28
N THR A 19 -29.06 -12.45 23.06
CA THR A 19 -29.94 -13.16 24.05
C THR A 19 -31.01 -14.02 23.38
N ARG A 20 -31.44 -13.63 22.15
CA ARG A 20 -32.45 -14.38 21.38
C ARG A 20 -31.90 -15.64 20.68
N GLN A 21 -30.60 -15.71 20.42
CA GLN A 21 -29.98 -16.88 19.78
C GLN A 21 -29.87 -18.09 20.77
N ARG A 22 -29.89 -17.86 22.09
CA ARG A 22 -29.81 -18.94 23.07
C ARG A 22 -31.14 -19.68 23.30
N ILE A 23 -32.26 -19.15 22.83
CA ILE A 23 -33.58 -19.66 23.24
C ILE A 23 -34.19 -20.63 22.20
N ASN A 24 -33.79 -20.67 20.92
CA ASN A 24 -34.32 -21.68 20.00
C ASN A 24 -33.49 -21.79 18.70
N SER A 25 -32.67 -22.83 18.60
CA SER A 25 -31.86 -23.15 17.41
C SER A 25 -32.69 -23.62 16.21
N ARG A 26 -33.96 -23.99 16.36
CA ARG A 26 -34.84 -24.48 15.29
C ARG A 26 -35.73 -23.43 14.64
N ASN A 27 -35.88 -22.23 15.23
CA ASN A 27 -36.74 -21.15 14.70
C ASN A 27 -36.02 -19.84 14.35
N ALA A 28 -34.68 -19.82 14.29
CA ALA A 28 -33.89 -18.62 14.05
C ALA A 28 -34.09 -17.98 12.67
N ALA A 29 -34.65 -18.72 11.71
CA ALA A 29 -34.88 -18.26 10.33
C ALA A 29 -36.09 -17.33 10.17
N ARG A 30 -36.99 -17.21 11.18
CA ARG A 30 -38.26 -16.46 11.07
C ARG A 30 -38.38 -15.19 11.91
N LEU A 31 -37.36 -14.85 12.71
CA LEU A 31 -37.41 -13.61 13.48
C LEU A 31 -37.08 -12.41 12.58
N ALA A 32 -38.01 -11.46 12.53
CA ALA A 32 -37.85 -10.19 11.80
C ALA A 32 -36.63 -9.42 12.34
N CYS A 33 -35.48 -9.59 11.69
CA CYS A 33 -34.26 -8.84 11.97
C CYS A 33 -34.30 -7.50 11.24
N SER A 34 -33.85 -6.43 11.91
CA SER A 34 -33.72 -5.14 11.24
C SER A 34 -32.75 -5.23 10.04
N PRO A 35 -32.94 -4.42 8.98
CA PRO A 35 -32.00 -4.36 7.86
C PRO A 35 -30.56 -4.09 8.31
N THR A 36 -30.38 -3.25 9.32
CA THR A 36 -29.08 -2.95 9.94
C THR A 36 -28.41 -4.22 10.53
N TRP A 37 -29.18 -5.05 11.25
CA TRP A 37 -28.64 -6.28 11.82
C TRP A 37 -28.27 -7.30 10.72
N LYS A 38 -29.10 -7.42 9.68
CA LYS A 38 -28.79 -8.26 8.51
C LYS A 38 -27.51 -7.80 7.81
N GLY A 39 -27.35 -6.48 7.64
CA GLY A 39 -26.13 -5.89 7.07
C GLY A 39 -24.90 -6.17 7.93
N LEU A 40 -25.00 -6.01 9.25
CA LEU A 40 -23.90 -6.31 10.19
C LEU A 40 -23.48 -7.78 10.14
N ARG A 41 -24.41 -8.72 10.06
CA ARG A 41 -24.08 -10.16 9.94
C ARG A 41 -23.36 -10.49 8.65
N LYS A 42 -23.82 -9.93 7.51
CA LYS A 42 -23.10 -10.08 6.22
C LYS A 42 -21.71 -9.45 6.29
N GLY A 43 -21.60 -8.27 6.89
CA GLY A 43 -20.31 -7.60 7.09
C GLY A 43 -19.37 -8.38 8.03
N GLU A 44 -19.90 -9.10 9.00
CA GLU A 44 -19.10 -9.94 9.92
C GLU A 44 -18.40 -11.08 9.18
N GLU A 45 -19.05 -11.71 8.21
CA GLU A 45 -18.44 -12.76 7.38
C GLU A 45 -17.25 -12.22 6.57
N VAL A 46 -17.40 -11.06 5.97
CA VAL A 46 -16.32 -10.36 5.25
C VAL A 46 -15.20 -9.96 6.22
N PHE A 47 -15.57 -9.41 7.37
CA PHE A 47 -14.61 -9.00 8.38
C PHE A 47 -13.76 -10.17 8.85
N LYS A 48 -14.37 -11.33 9.17
CA LYS A 48 -13.65 -12.55 9.59
C LYS A 48 -12.64 -13.04 8.54
N LYS A 49 -12.96 -12.91 7.25
CA LYS A 49 -12.02 -13.26 6.16
C LYS A 49 -10.84 -12.30 6.07
N GLY A 50 -11.06 -11.01 6.39
CA GLY A 50 -10.08 -9.94 6.22
C GLY A 50 -9.22 -9.61 7.43
N VAL A 51 -9.49 -10.18 8.60
CA VAL A 51 -8.70 -9.92 9.81
C VAL A 51 -7.66 -10.99 10.08
N LYS A 52 -6.58 -10.56 10.74
CA LYS A 52 -5.61 -11.44 11.39
C LYS A 52 -5.27 -10.90 12.78
N TRP A 53 -4.84 -11.79 13.65
CA TRP A 53 -4.29 -11.43 14.93
C TRP A 53 -2.83 -11.02 14.79
N VAL A 54 -2.42 -10.03 15.55
CA VAL A 54 -1.02 -9.67 15.79
C VAL A 54 -0.70 -10.15 17.20
N PRO A 55 0.16 -11.15 17.35
CA PRO A 55 0.48 -11.71 18.66
C PRO A 55 1.11 -10.67 19.59
N GLY A 56 0.62 -10.62 20.81
CA GLY A 56 1.18 -9.80 21.87
C GLY A 56 2.16 -10.58 22.76
N HIS A 57 2.64 -9.92 23.80
CA HIS A 57 3.45 -10.57 24.82
C HIS A 57 2.61 -11.62 25.56
N ASP A 58 3.17 -12.80 25.81
CA ASP A 58 2.48 -13.92 26.46
C ASP A 58 1.14 -14.28 25.77
N SER A 59 1.15 -14.29 24.44
CA SER A 59 -0.04 -14.49 23.61
C SER A 59 -0.75 -15.80 23.92
N LYS A 60 -2.06 -15.70 24.16
CA LYS A 60 -2.95 -16.84 24.39
C LYS A 60 -3.63 -17.36 23.12
N LEU A 61 -3.30 -16.80 21.98
CA LEU A 61 -3.81 -17.26 20.69
C LEU A 61 -3.40 -18.71 20.45
N ASN A 62 -4.31 -19.48 19.85
CA ASN A 62 -4.03 -20.86 19.48
C ASN A 62 -3.08 -20.86 18.27
N PHE A 63 -1.95 -21.57 18.41
CA PHE A 63 -0.91 -21.61 17.39
C PHE A 63 -1.40 -22.19 16.06
N LEU A 64 -2.27 -23.19 16.08
CA LEU A 64 -2.74 -23.89 14.88
C LEU A 64 -4.04 -23.30 14.31
N TYR A 65 -4.98 -22.89 15.18
CA TYR A 65 -6.34 -22.57 14.75
C TYR A 65 -6.62 -21.09 14.58
N ASP A 66 -5.90 -20.21 15.28
CA ASP A 66 -6.11 -18.77 15.12
C ASP A 66 -5.39 -18.23 13.87
N CYS A 67 -5.99 -17.21 13.26
CA CYS A 67 -5.45 -16.56 12.08
C CYS A 67 -4.49 -15.42 12.48
N TRP A 68 -3.24 -15.74 12.75
CA TRP A 68 -2.19 -14.79 13.14
C TRP A 68 -1.03 -14.70 12.15
N SER A 69 -0.91 -15.66 11.23
CA SER A 69 0.03 -15.62 10.11
C SER A 69 -0.65 -15.16 8.81
N ASP A 70 0.12 -14.76 7.82
CA ASP A 70 -0.40 -14.42 6.49
C ASP A 70 -0.89 -15.65 5.71
N LEU A 71 -0.47 -16.84 6.13
CA LEU A 71 -0.94 -18.12 5.59
C LEU A 71 -2.34 -18.50 6.10
N GLY A 72 -2.92 -17.74 7.04
CA GLY A 72 -4.16 -18.09 7.73
C GLY A 72 -3.92 -19.09 8.87
N PRO A 73 -4.97 -19.83 9.32
CA PRO A 73 -4.81 -20.86 10.34
C PRO A 73 -3.89 -21.98 9.85
N LEU A 74 -2.80 -22.24 10.59
CA LEU A 74 -1.81 -23.24 10.22
C LEU A 74 -2.39 -24.65 10.11
N ARG A 75 -3.46 -24.93 10.86
CA ARG A 75 -4.20 -26.22 10.79
C ARG A 75 -4.65 -26.56 9.37
N ASN A 76 -5.01 -25.57 8.58
CA ASN A 76 -5.47 -25.78 7.20
C ASN A 76 -4.37 -26.26 6.23
N LEU A 77 -3.10 -26.09 6.64
CA LEU A 77 -1.91 -26.48 5.86
C LEU A 77 -1.41 -27.88 6.24
N ILE A 78 -1.93 -28.47 7.33
CA ILE A 78 -1.52 -29.78 7.83
C ILE A 78 -2.51 -30.84 7.37
N GLN A 79 -2.01 -31.86 6.70
CA GLN A 79 -2.80 -33.04 6.27
C GLN A 79 -2.77 -34.12 7.35
N GLY A 80 -3.92 -34.71 7.63
CA GLY A 80 -4.05 -35.81 8.57
C GLY A 80 -4.41 -35.38 10.03
N PRO A 81 -4.47 -36.37 10.93
CA PRO A 81 -4.77 -36.12 12.35
C PRO A 81 -3.60 -35.46 13.05
N LEU A 82 -3.89 -34.62 14.04
CA LEU A 82 -2.90 -34.01 14.90
C LEU A 82 -2.53 -34.96 16.05
N PRO A 83 -1.28 -34.94 16.54
CA PRO A 83 -0.92 -35.61 17.77
C PRO A 83 -1.73 -35.05 18.95
N CYS A 84 -1.99 -35.91 19.94
CA CYS A 84 -2.69 -35.51 21.19
C CYS A 84 -2.00 -34.27 21.80
N GLU A 85 -2.82 -33.35 22.34
CA GLU A 85 -2.38 -32.11 23.03
C GLU A 85 -1.95 -30.96 22.14
N THR A 86 -1.60 -31.18 20.84
CA THR A 86 -1.20 -30.07 19.96
C THR A 86 -2.36 -29.13 19.61
N GLU A 87 -3.62 -29.58 19.73
CA GLU A 87 -4.81 -28.76 19.50
C GLU A 87 -4.90 -27.52 20.41
N ASN A 88 -4.35 -27.62 21.61
CA ASN A 88 -4.39 -26.56 22.63
C ASN A 88 -3.12 -25.70 22.69
N LEU A 89 -2.15 -25.94 21.79
CA LEU A 89 -0.88 -25.24 21.74
C LEU A 89 -1.11 -23.74 21.50
N LYS A 90 -0.50 -22.90 22.34
CA LYS A 90 -0.59 -21.44 22.24
C LYS A 90 0.71 -20.86 21.69
N ILE A 91 0.64 -19.66 21.13
CA ILE A 91 1.83 -18.99 20.61
C ILE A 91 2.90 -18.82 21.69
N ARG A 92 2.53 -18.47 22.93
CA ARG A 92 3.47 -18.34 24.06
C ARG A 92 4.22 -19.64 24.40
N ASP A 93 3.68 -20.78 24.02
CA ASP A 93 4.27 -22.09 24.32
C ASP A 93 5.38 -22.47 23.31
N VAL A 94 5.44 -21.76 22.18
CA VAL A 94 6.39 -21.99 21.07
C VAL A 94 7.23 -20.74 20.72
N CYS A 95 6.92 -19.58 21.26
CA CYS A 95 7.62 -18.33 21.00
C CYS A 95 8.27 -17.80 22.28
N PHE A 96 9.59 -17.71 22.27
CA PHE A 96 10.40 -17.27 23.40
C PHE A 96 11.21 -16.01 23.03
N THR A 97 11.92 -15.45 24.00
CA THR A 97 12.81 -14.29 23.77
C THR A 97 13.94 -14.58 22.79
N SER A 98 14.34 -15.85 22.63
CA SER A 98 15.32 -16.32 21.67
C SER A 98 14.78 -16.53 20.26
N GLY A 99 13.46 -16.49 20.08
CA GLY A 99 12.75 -16.78 18.83
C GLY A 99 11.76 -17.94 18.95
N TRP A 100 11.46 -18.59 17.83
CA TRP A 100 10.52 -19.71 17.76
C TRP A 100 11.23 -21.02 18.13
N ASP A 101 10.69 -21.76 19.10
CA ASP A 101 11.18 -23.07 19.48
C ASP A 101 10.36 -24.18 18.82
N TRP A 102 10.88 -24.70 17.74
CA TRP A 102 10.26 -25.76 16.96
C TRP A 102 10.30 -27.13 17.65
N SER A 103 11.14 -27.32 18.69
CA SER A 103 11.25 -28.58 19.41
C SER A 103 10.01 -28.93 20.24
N THR A 104 9.20 -27.90 20.57
CA THR A 104 7.93 -28.06 21.28
C THR A 104 6.82 -28.63 20.41
N ILE A 105 7.03 -28.66 19.09
CA ILE A 105 6.02 -29.13 18.13
C ILE A 105 6.39 -30.57 17.71
N PRO A 106 5.50 -31.57 17.95
CA PRO A 106 5.82 -32.97 17.72
C PRO A 106 5.77 -33.43 16.25
N PHE A 107 5.79 -32.49 15.31
CA PHE A 107 5.85 -32.76 13.87
C PHE A 107 6.63 -31.64 13.15
N GLU A 108 7.12 -31.92 11.94
CA GLU A 108 7.86 -30.95 11.17
C GLU A 108 6.95 -30.17 10.20
N PHE A 109 7.12 -28.85 10.17
CA PHE A 109 6.56 -28.00 9.12
C PHE A 109 7.49 -27.96 7.91
N PRO A 110 6.92 -27.86 6.68
CA PRO A 110 7.70 -27.50 5.50
C PRO A 110 8.50 -26.21 5.72
N PRO A 111 9.70 -26.09 5.10
CA PRO A 111 10.57 -24.92 5.28
C PRO A 111 9.87 -23.58 4.99
N GLU A 112 8.98 -23.55 4.00
CA GLU A 112 8.23 -22.36 3.60
C GLU A 112 7.27 -21.90 4.70
N ILE A 113 6.63 -22.81 5.40
CA ILE A 113 5.74 -22.51 6.53
C ILE A 113 6.57 -22.01 7.70
N LYS A 114 7.71 -22.66 8.01
CA LYS A 114 8.63 -22.21 9.06
C LYS A 114 9.10 -20.78 8.79
N ALA A 115 9.53 -20.47 7.57
CA ALA A 115 9.99 -19.15 7.17
C ALA A 115 8.88 -18.09 7.30
N ALA A 116 7.64 -18.43 6.94
CA ALA A 116 6.51 -17.50 7.08
C ALA A 116 6.13 -17.25 8.55
N VAL A 117 6.25 -18.26 9.40
CA VAL A 117 6.01 -18.14 10.86
C VAL A 117 7.12 -17.31 11.53
N GLN A 118 8.38 -17.57 11.19
CA GLN A 118 9.55 -16.83 11.70
C GLN A 118 9.47 -15.33 11.40
N ALA A 119 8.92 -14.97 10.25
CA ALA A 119 8.75 -13.58 9.83
C ALA A 119 7.67 -12.81 10.61
N VAL A 120 6.80 -13.50 11.37
CA VAL A 120 5.77 -12.82 12.17
C VAL A 120 6.40 -12.11 13.36
N PRO A 121 6.27 -10.79 13.47
CA PRO A 121 6.80 -10.05 14.61
C PRO A 121 6.06 -10.43 15.91
N THR A 122 6.82 -10.79 16.92
CA THR A 122 6.32 -10.99 18.28
C THR A 122 7.07 -10.06 19.23
N PRO A 123 6.39 -9.43 20.21
CA PRO A 123 7.08 -8.56 21.16
C PRO A 123 7.90 -9.40 22.14
N ILE A 124 9.12 -8.97 22.38
CA ILE A 124 10.06 -9.60 23.31
C ILE A 124 10.14 -8.79 24.61
N PHE A 125 10.13 -7.47 24.48
CA PHE A 125 10.36 -6.54 25.58
C PHE A 125 9.08 -5.81 26.00
N ALA A 126 8.22 -5.47 25.05
CA ALA A 126 6.99 -4.76 25.30
C ALA A 126 5.88 -5.71 25.78
N ARG A 127 5.19 -5.34 26.88
CA ARG A 127 4.07 -6.10 27.42
C ARG A 127 2.74 -5.69 26.77
N SER A 128 2.70 -5.64 25.45
CA SER A 128 1.45 -5.38 24.71
C SER A 128 0.65 -6.67 24.54
N GLY A 129 -0.69 -6.57 24.64
CA GLY A 129 -1.58 -7.71 24.38
C GLY A 129 -1.81 -7.98 22.90
N ASP A 130 -2.48 -9.10 22.61
CA ASP A 130 -2.89 -9.47 21.26
C ASP A 130 -3.75 -8.37 20.63
N LYS A 131 -3.46 -7.99 19.39
CA LYS A 131 -4.17 -6.96 18.64
C LYS A 131 -4.80 -7.55 17.39
N LEU A 132 -5.93 -6.98 16.94
CA LEU A 132 -6.60 -7.40 15.72
C LEU A 132 -6.24 -6.41 14.59
N ALA A 133 -5.76 -6.90 13.47
CA ALA A 133 -5.36 -6.12 12.31
C ALA A 133 -6.14 -6.51 11.06
N TRP A 134 -6.33 -5.55 10.15
CA TRP A 134 -6.88 -5.78 8.83
C TRP A 134 -5.77 -6.18 7.86
N LYS A 135 -5.87 -7.36 7.24
CA LYS A 135 -4.83 -7.95 6.36
C LYS A 135 -4.50 -7.09 5.14
N PHE A 136 -5.50 -6.38 4.62
CA PHE A 136 -5.41 -5.64 3.36
C PHE A 136 -5.02 -4.18 3.53
N SER A 137 -4.54 -3.80 4.72
CA SER A 137 -3.99 -2.48 5.01
C SER A 137 -2.55 -2.61 5.49
N PRO A 138 -1.60 -1.82 4.96
CA PRO A 138 -0.21 -1.83 5.43
C PRO A 138 -0.03 -1.46 6.91
N LYS A 139 -1.00 -0.73 7.49
CA LYS A 139 -1.01 -0.33 8.89
C LYS A 139 -1.87 -1.24 9.79
N GLY A 140 -2.63 -2.15 9.19
CA GLY A 140 -3.56 -3.00 9.91
C GLY A 140 -4.90 -2.34 10.25
N ASP A 141 -5.13 -1.10 9.82
CA ASP A 141 -6.41 -0.41 10.00
C ASP A 141 -7.46 -0.93 9.02
N PHE A 142 -8.71 -0.96 9.47
CA PHE A 142 -9.81 -1.38 8.61
C PHE A 142 -9.99 -0.41 7.44
N ASP A 143 -10.05 -0.96 6.21
CA ASP A 143 -10.32 -0.21 4.99
C ASP A 143 -11.59 -0.72 4.30
N ALA A 144 -12.57 0.16 4.14
CA ALA A 144 -13.87 -0.17 3.55
C ALA A 144 -13.76 -0.56 2.07
N ARG A 145 -12.77 -0.04 1.33
CA ARG A 145 -12.57 -0.37 -0.08
C ARG A 145 -12.09 -1.80 -0.25
N SER A 146 -11.07 -2.19 0.48
CA SER A 146 -10.55 -3.56 0.44
C SER A 146 -11.56 -4.57 1.00
N ALA A 147 -12.35 -4.18 2.02
CA ALA A 147 -13.44 -5.00 2.52
C ALA A 147 -14.55 -5.22 1.48
N TYR A 148 -14.88 -4.18 0.70
CA TYR A 148 -15.85 -4.29 -0.39
C TYR A 148 -15.34 -5.20 -1.51
N LEU A 149 -14.08 -5.09 -1.91
CA LEU A 149 -13.46 -5.97 -2.89
C LEU A 149 -13.45 -7.43 -2.41
N LEU A 150 -13.12 -7.66 -1.14
CA LEU A 150 -13.19 -8.97 -0.52
C LEU A 150 -14.62 -9.54 -0.49
N ALA A 151 -15.63 -8.70 -0.26
CA ALA A 151 -17.03 -9.09 -0.27
C ALA A 151 -17.54 -9.49 -1.65
N LEU A 152 -16.96 -8.94 -2.70
CA LEU A 152 -17.25 -9.29 -4.09
C LEU A 152 -16.56 -10.58 -4.55
N ASP A 153 -15.74 -11.19 -3.71
CA ASP A 153 -14.84 -12.31 -4.07
C ASP A 153 -13.97 -11.95 -5.31
N TYR A 154 -13.59 -10.68 -5.36
CA TYR A 154 -12.86 -10.10 -6.48
C TYR A 154 -11.43 -10.62 -6.47
N GLN A 155 -11.23 -11.74 -7.14
CA GLN A 155 -9.88 -12.17 -7.50
C GLN A 155 -9.36 -11.21 -8.58
N ASP A 156 -8.23 -10.60 -8.32
CA ASP A 156 -7.58 -9.58 -9.15
C ASP A 156 -7.02 -10.18 -10.48
N THR A 157 -7.85 -10.99 -11.15
CA THR A 157 -7.52 -11.59 -12.46
C THR A 157 -7.87 -10.67 -13.64
N ASN A 158 -8.56 -9.56 -13.38
CA ASN A 158 -8.80 -8.53 -14.36
C ASN A 158 -8.16 -7.22 -13.86
N THR A 159 -7.00 -6.89 -14.38
CA THR A 159 -6.51 -5.53 -14.38
C THR A 159 -7.66 -4.63 -14.84
N PHE A 160 -8.18 -3.79 -13.94
CA PHE A 160 -9.25 -2.86 -14.26
C PHE A 160 -8.83 -2.02 -15.46
N ASP A 161 -9.36 -2.33 -16.62
CA ASP A 161 -8.97 -1.76 -17.91
C ASP A 161 -9.14 -0.22 -18.00
N GLY A 162 -9.78 0.39 -17.01
CA GLY A 162 -10.02 1.84 -16.91
C GLY A 162 -9.04 2.63 -16.05
N THR A 163 -7.98 2.03 -15.46
CA THR A 163 -7.04 2.74 -14.57
C THR A 163 -6.30 3.89 -15.24
N TRP A 164 -6.10 3.80 -16.56
CA TRP A 164 -5.48 4.85 -17.38
C TRP A 164 -6.25 6.16 -17.35
N ILE A 165 -7.58 6.15 -17.12
CA ILE A 165 -8.44 7.35 -17.08
C ILE A 165 -7.97 8.31 -15.98
N TRP A 166 -7.55 7.78 -14.83
CA TRP A 166 -7.08 8.56 -13.69
C TRP A 166 -5.67 9.14 -13.86
N LYS A 167 -4.95 8.69 -14.89
CA LYS A 167 -3.63 9.20 -15.26
C LYS A 167 -3.69 10.26 -16.37
N LEU A 168 -4.88 10.57 -16.89
CA LEU A 168 -5.05 11.57 -17.93
C LEU A 168 -4.75 12.98 -17.40
N CYS A 169 -4.10 13.75 -18.22
CA CYS A 169 -3.78 15.15 -17.98
C CYS A 169 -5.03 16.00 -18.28
N THR A 170 -6.00 16.02 -17.37
CA THR A 170 -7.25 16.78 -17.50
C THR A 170 -7.89 17.00 -16.13
N PHE A 171 -8.96 17.80 -16.04
CA PHE A 171 -9.65 18.06 -14.78
C PHE A 171 -10.30 16.79 -14.18
N PRO A 172 -10.31 16.62 -12.86
CA PRO A 172 -10.93 15.45 -12.20
C PRO A 172 -12.39 15.23 -12.60
N LYS A 173 -13.17 16.29 -12.85
CA LYS A 173 -14.55 16.20 -13.36
C LYS A 173 -14.62 15.55 -14.74
N ILE A 174 -13.62 15.76 -15.62
CA ILE A 174 -13.56 15.19 -16.95
C ILE A 174 -13.11 13.72 -16.84
N GLN A 175 -12.15 13.40 -15.98
CA GLN A 175 -11.77 12.01 -15.69
C GLN A 175 -12.99 11.20 -15.20
N MET A 176 -13.75 11.74 -14.25
CA MET A 176 -14.98 11.11 -13.76
C MET A 176 -16.03 10.93 -14.84
N PHE A 177 -16.19 11.92 -15.74
CA PHE A 177 -17.09 11.81 -16.89
C PHE A 177 -16.64 10.70 -17.85
N MET A 178 -15.37 10.65 -18.19
CA MET A 178 -14.80 9.59 -19.03
C MET A 178 -14.97 8.21 -18.41
N TRP A 179 -14.77 8.09 -17.10
CA TRP A 179 -15.02 6.87 -16.36
C TRP A 179 -16.50 6.42 -16.47
N LYS A 180 -17.43 7.37 -16.33
CA LYS A 180 -18.86 7.06 -16.54
C LYS A 180 -19.18 6.66 -17.97
N CYS A 181 -18.55 7.27 -18.97
CA CYS A 181 -18.71 6.86 -20.38
C CYS A 181 -18.18 5.44 -20.61
N PHE A 182 -16.99 5.14 -20.07
CA PHE A 182 -16.36 3.83 -20.16
C PHE A 182 -17.22 2.72 -19.55
N HIS A 183 -17.91 3.02 -18.44
CA HIS A 183 -18.82 2.10 -17.74
C HIS A 183 -20.27 2.21 -18.21
N GLN A 184 -20.57 2.89 -19.30
CA GLN A 184 -21.92 3.10 -19.84
C GLN A 184 -22.91 3.67 -18.81
N ALA A 185 -22.44 4.59 -17.97
CA ALA A 185 -23.15 5.11 -16.82
C ALA A 185 -23.60 6.57 -16.95
N ILE A 186 -23.51 7.19 -18.14
CA ILE A 186 -24.04 8.54 -18.40
C ILE A 186 -25.52 8.50 -18.78
N GLY A 187 -26.19 9.64 -18.60
CA GLY A 187 -27.64 9.75 -18.79
C GLY A 187 -28.07 9.97 -20.26
N VAL A 188 -27.54 9.17 -21.21
CA VAL A 188 -28.13 9.09 -22.55
C VAL A 188 -29.39 8.25 -22.53
N LYS A 189 -30.29 8.47 -23.48
CA LYS A 189 -31.63 7.85 -23.45
C LYS A 189 -31.58 6.32 -23.50
N GLU A 190 -30.66 5.70 -24.25
CA GLU A 190 -30.49 4.23 -24.21
C GLU A 190 -30.08 3.73 -22.82
N CYS A 191 -29.16 4.40 -22.15
CA CYS A 191 -28.75 4.01 -20.79
C CYS A 191 -29.87 4.20 -19.76
N LEU A 192 -30.72 5.20 -19.93
CA LEU A 192 -31.87 5.43 -19.06
C LEU A 192 -32.97 4.40 -19.30
N ALA A 193 -33.25 4.05 -20.56
CA ALA A 193 -34.18 2.98 -20.93
C ALA A 193 -33.74 1.61 -20.39
N ALA A 194 -32.43 1.30 -20.47
CA ALA A 194 -31.85 0.08 -19.91
C ALA A 194 -31.99 -0.01 -18.37
N ARG A 195 -32.16 1.14 -17.69
CA ARG A 195 -32.44 1.22 -16.25
C ARG A 195 -33.94 1.19 -15.91
N GLY A 196 -34.80 0.90 -16.90
CA GLY A 196 -36.24 0.75 -16.71
C GLY A 196 -37.07 2.04 -16.87
N MET A 197 -36.47 3.16 -17.33
CA MET A 197 -37.20 4.36 -17.62
C MET A 197 -37.96 4.23 -18.96
N GLN A 198 -39.26 4.43 -18.97
CA GLN A 198 -40.06 4.50 -20.18
C GLN A 198 -39.92 5.87 -20.84
N LEU A 199 -39.14 5.94 -21.91
CA LEU A 199 -38.89 7.18 -22.65
C LEU A 199 -38.59 6.87 -24.12
N ASN A 200 -38.83 7.88 -24.99
CA ASN A 200 -38.39 7.78 -26.39
C ASN A 200 -36.86 7.84 -26.45
N ILE A 201 -36.24 6.84 -27.03
CA ILE A 201 -34.78 6.66 -27.12
C ILE A 201 -34.13 7.49 -28.25
N SER A 202 -34.94 8.17 -29.12
CA SER A 202 -34.40 8.97 -30.22
C SER A 202 -33.46 10.08 -29.71
N CYS A 203 -32.38 10.36 -30.41
CA CYS A 203 -31.41 11.39 -30.08
C CYS A 203 -32.09 12.78 -30.06
N PRO A 204 -31.97 13.54 -28.97
CA PRO A 204 -32.59 14.86 -28.86
C PRO A 204 -31.91 15.95 -29.69
N MET A 205 -30.73 15.66 -30.24
CA MET A 205 -29.98 16.61 -31.07
C MET A 205 -30.30 16.49 -32.55
N CYS A 206 -30.39 15.27 -33.11
CA CYS A 206 -30.62 15.04 -34.53
C CYS A 206 -31.98 14.42 -34.85
N ASN A 207 -32.65 13.78 -33.89
CA ASN A 207 -33.89 13.01 -34.01
C ASN A 207 -33.88 11.85 -35.04
N ALA A 208 -32.69 11.56 -35.62
CA ALA A 208 -32.54 10.58 -36.71
C ALA A 208 -32.12 9.18 -36.25
N ALA A 209 -31.53 9.03 -35.08
CA ALA A 209 -31.03 7.77 -34.54
C ALA A 209 -31.25 7.67 -33.03
N ASN A 210 -31.07 6.46 -32.48
CA ASN A 210 -31.10 6.25 -31.03
C ASN A 210 -29.94 6.92 -30.33
N GLU A 211 -30.18 7.46 -29.14
CA GLU A 211 -29.17 8.12 -28.36
C GLU A 211 -28.34 7.13 -27.54
N SER A 212 -27.37 6.49 -28.18
CA SER A 212 -26.28 5.78 -27.49
C SER A 212 -25.20 6.75 -27.04
N ILE A 213 -24.26 6.30 -26.17
CA ILE A 213 -23.12 7.15 -25.74
C ILE A 213 -22.27 7.56 -26.92
N ILE A 214 -21.95 6.59 -27.80
CA ILE A 214 -21.09 6.84 -28.95
C ILE A 214 -21.78 7.74 -29.96
N HIS A 215 -23.10 7.58 -30.16
CA HIS A 215 -23.88 8.47 -31.00
C HIS A 215 -23.85 9.90 -30.46
N ALA A 216 -24.16 10.10 -29.17
CA ALA A 216 -24.24 11.43 -28.57
C ALA A 216 -22.88 12.19 -28.56
N LEU A 217 -21.75 11.45 -28.48
CA LEU A 217 -20.41 12.05 -28.37
C LEU A 217 -19.63 12.06 -29.70
N ARG A 218 -20.01 11.22 -30.70
CA ARG A 218 -19.22 11.07 -31.95
C ARG A 218 -20.10 11.08 -33.20
N ASP A 219 -21.09 10.20 -33.28
CA ASP A 219 -21.74 9.81 -34.54
C ASP A 219 -22.96 10.66 -34.90
N CYS A 220 -23.45 11.50 -33.99
CA CYS A 220 -24.56 12.40 -34.25
C CYS A 220 -24.21 13.42 -35.35
N ASP A 221 -25.12 13.67 -36.29
CA ASP A 221 -24.91 14.61 -37.41
C ASP A 221 -24.69 16.04 -36.92
N VAL A 222 -25.15 16.41 -35.72
CA VAL A 222 -24.84 17.69 -35.07
C VAL A 222 -23.44 17.72 -34.51
N VAL A 223 -22.85 16.56 -34.17
CA VAL A 223 -21.52 16.43 -33.51
C VAL A 223 -20.42 16.19 -34.53
N LYS A 224 -20.65 15.44 -35.58
CA LYS A 224 -19.64 15.17 -36.63
C LYS A 224 -18.93 16.43 -37.16
N PRO A 225 -19.64 17.54 -37.46
CA PRO A 225 -18.98 18.78 -37.91
C PRO A 225 -18.01 19.35 -36.88
N ILE A 226 -18.27 19.15 -35.57
CA ILE A 226 -17.36 19.60 -34.52
C ILE A 226 -16.06 18.84 -34.58
N TRP A 227 -16.09 17.51 -34.74
CA TRP A 227 -14.89 16.70 -34.93
C TRP A 227 -14.07 17.09 -36.17
N CYS A 228 -14.76 17.40 -37.28
CA CYS A 228 -14.07 17.89 -38.49
C CYS A 228 -13.34 19.22 -38.22
N GLN A 229 -13.97 20.15 -37.47
CA GLN A 229 -13.34 21.43 -37.11
C GLN A 229 -12.16 21.24 -36.14
N LEU A 230 -12.15 20.16 -35.35
CA LEU A 230 -11.03 19.78 -34.46
C LEU A 230 -9.92 19.01 -35.18
N GLY A 231 -10.03 18.81 -36.51
CA GLY A 231 -9.00 18.18 -37.36
C GLY A 231 -9.20 16.68 -37.58
N VAL A 232 -10.33 16.11 -37.25
CA VAL A 232 -10.68 14.72 -37.59
C VAL A 232 -11.34 14.71 -38.96
N HIS A 233 -10.66 14.15 -39.96
CA HIS A 233 -11.26 14.02 -41.28
C HIS A 233 -12.49 13.12 -41.30
N SER A 234 -13.55 13.50 -42.02
CA SER A 234 -14.79 12.76 -42.15
C SER A 234 -14.60 11.32 -42.65
N ASN A 235 -13.56 11.06 -43.42
CA ASN A 235 -13.21 9.75 -43.95
C ASN A 235 -12.29 8.92 -43.04
N ASN A 236 -12.05 9.39 -41.81
CA ASN A 236 -11.23 8.64 -40.85
C ASN A 236 -12.02 7.45 -40.31
N SER A 237 -11.99 6.34 -41.05
CA SER A 237 -12.69 5.11 -40.70
C SER A 237 -12.28 4.58 -39.31
N THR A 238 -11.00 4.70 -38.95
CA THR A 238 -10.46 4.26 -37.64
C THR A 238 -11.12 5.03 -36.50
N PHE A 239 -11.32 6.35 -36.61
CA PHE A 239 -11.97 7.14 -35.57
C PHE A 239 -13.46 6.80 -35.42
N PHE A 240 -14.17 6.60 -36.54
CA PHE A 240 -15.64 6.43 -36.54
C PHE A 240 -16.13 4.98 -36.43
N SER A 241 -15.24 3.96 -36.56
CA SER A 241 -15.65 2.56 -36.49
C SER A 241 -15.46 1.90 -35.12
N GLN A 242 -14.67 2.51 -34.23
CA GLN A 242 -14.34 1.94 -32.92
C GLN A 242 -15.53 1.90 -31.97
N GLY A 243 -15.57 0.87 -31.10
CA GLY A 243 -16.46 0.81 -29.97
C GLY A 243 -16.08 1.86 -28.90
N ILE A 244 -17.02 2.17 -28.00
CA ILE A 244 -16.85 3.29 -27.02
C ILE A 244 -15.59 3.14 -26.17
N LYS A 245 -15.24 1.95 -25.67
CA LYS A 245 -14.09 1.73 -24.80
C LYS A 245 -12.77 1.98 -25.52
N ASP A 246 -12.63 1.39 -26.71
CA ASP A 246 -11.44 1.53 -27.53
C ASP A 246 -11.28 2.94 -28.05
N TRP A 247 -12.38 3.57 -28.51
CA TRP A 247 -12.40 4.95 -28.97
C TRP A 247 -11.91 5.92 -27.87
N LEU A 248 -12.41 5.78 -26.64
CA LEU A 248 -11.97 6.58 -25.49
C LEU A 248 -10.50 6.34 -25.18
N SER A 249 -10.07 5.06 -25.10
CA SER A 249 -8.71 4.70 -24.72
C SER A 249 -7.66 5.16 -25.73
N ILE A 250 -7.90 4.89 -27.01
CA ILE A 250 -6.94 5.24 -28.08
C ILE A 250 -6.80 6.75 -28.21
N ASN A 251 -7.91 7.48 -28.26
CA ASN A 251 -7.86 8.94 -28.46
C ASN A 251 -7.33 9.68 -27.23
N ALA A 252 -7.67 9.27 -26.03
CA ALA A 252 -7.18 9.92 -24.83
C ALA A 252 -5.69 9.69 -24.54
N LYS A 253 -5.09 8.63 -25.10
CA LYS A 253 -3.65 8.34 -24.97
C LYS A 253 -2.82 8.88 -26.15
N SER A 254 -3.46 9.23 -27.26
CA SER A 254 -2.78 9.69 -28.47
C SER A 254 -2.16 11.07 -28.28
N LYS A 255 -0.87 11.18 -28.62
CA LYS A 255 -0.13 12.45 -28.60
C LYS A 255 -0.12 13.15 -29.96
N TRP A 256 -0.96 12.72 -30.88
CA TRP A 256 -1.05 13.33 -32.18
C TRP A 256 -1.38 14.84 -32.09
N LEU A 257 -0.85 15.63 -33.01
CA LEU A 257 -1.12 17.05 -33.14
C LEU A 257 -2.00 17.27 -34.39
N SER A 258 -3.22 17.75 -34.20
CA SER A 258 -4.13 18.04 -35.32
C SER A 258 -3.74 19.29 -36.11
N SER A 259 -2.99 20.20 -35.47
CA SER A 259 -2.46 21.44 -36.04
C SER A 259 -1.34 21.98 -35.15
N SER A 260 -0.40 22.75 -35.71
CA SER A 260 0.67 23.43 -34.96
C SER A 260 0.14 24.39 -33.86
N ASN A 261 -1.09 24.87 -34.02
CA ASN A 261 -1.72 25.82 -33.11
C ASN A 261 -2.68 25.13 -32.09
N HIS A 262 -2.84 23.82 -32.16
CA HIS A 262 -3.71 23.08 -31.22
C HIS A 262 -2.89 22.42 -30.13
N PRO A 263 -3.45 22.27 -28.92
CA PRO A 263 -2.82 21.47 -27.89
C PRO A 263 -2.74 19.99 -28.32
N PRO A 264 -1.86 19.17 -27.70
CA PRO A 264 -1.76 17.74 -27.98
C PRO A 264 -3.12 17.05 -27.88
N TRP A 265 -3.38 16.07 -28.76
CA TRP A 265 -4.68 15.39 -28.86
C TRP A 265 -5.14 14.77 -27.54
N ASN A 266 -4.24 14.19 -26.78
CA ASN A 266 -4.54 13.62 -25.45
C ASN A 266 -5.02 14.67 -24.42
N VAL A 267 -4.81 15.96 -24.67
CA VAL A 267 -5.39 17.05 -23.89
C VAL A 267 -6.70 17.53 -24.54
N LEU A 268 -6.69 17.71 -25.86
CA LEU A 268 -7.84 18.24 -26.60
C LEU A 268 -9.07 17.30 -26.53
N PHE A 269 -8.86 16.00 -26.74
CA PHE A 269 -9.94 15.02 -26.82
C PHE A 269 -10.80 14.92 -25.54
N PRO A 270 -10.26 14.85 -24.31
CA PRO A 270 -11.07 14.86 -23.09
C PRO A 270 -11.94 16.11 -22.95
N PHE A 271 -11.41 17.29 -23.32
CA PHE A 271 -12.20 18.53 -23.32
C PHE A 271 -13.31 18.50 -24.38
N ALA A 272 -13.01 17.94 -25.56
CA ALA A 272 -14.00 17.83 -26.64
C ALA A 272 -15.21 17.00 -26.20
N ILE A 273 -15.01 15.80 -25.71
CA ILE A 273 -16.15 14.95 -25.29
C ILE A 273 -16.94 15.55 -24.12
N TRP A 274 -16.25 16.22 -23.19
CA TRP A 274 -16.90 16.91 -22.07
C TRP A 274 -17.77 18.08 -22.53
N LEU A 275 -17.29 18.94 -23.40
CA LEU A 275 -18.02 20.12 -23.88
C LEU A 275 -19.14 19.73 -24.86
N ILE A 276 -18.95 18.70 -25.68
CA ILE A 276 -20.04 18.12 -26.50
C ILE A 276 -21.17 17.59 -25.58
N TRP A 277 -20.82 16.88 -24.51
CA TRP A 277 -21.81 16.43 -23.51
C TRP A 277 -22.52 17.57 -22.82
N GLN A 278 -21.79 18.63 -22.47
CA GLN A 278 -22.42 19.82 -21.87
C GLN A 278 -23.38 20.52 -22.84
N GLN A 279 -23.03 20.63 -24.14
CA GLN A 279 -23.93 21.18 -25.14
C GLN A 279 -25.20 20.35 -25.26
N ARG A 280 -25.07 19.01 -25.35
CA ARG A 280 -26.25 18.12 -25.37
C ARG A 280 -27.16 18.38 -24.16
N ASN A 281 -26.59 18.50 -22.98
CA ASN A 281 -27.37 18.76 -21.76
C ASN A 281 -28.02 20.16 -21.76
N GLN A 282 -27.37 21.16 -22.33
CA GLN A 282 -27.96 22.49 -22.48
C GLN A 282 -29.14 22.45 -23.47
N MET A 283 -29.05 21.68 -24.54
CA MET A 283 -30.16 21.49 -25.48
C MET A 283 -31.37 20.78 -24.81
N VAL A 284 -31.09 19.68 -24.12
CA VAL A 284 -32.15 18.85 -23.50
C VAL A 284 -32.84 19.54 -22.32
N PHE A 285 -32.07 20.14 -21.41
CA PHE A 285 -32.61 20.67 -20.14
C PHE A 285 -32.92 22.17 -20.17
N LYS A 286 -32.30 22.91 -21.10
CA LYS A 286 -32.45 24.38 -21.16
C LYS A 286 -33.00 24.87 -22.48
N GLY A 287 -33.33 24.01 -23.43
CA GLY A 287 -33.83 24.35 -24.77
C GLY A 287 -32.89 25.23 -25.60
N LYS A 288 -31.58 25.29 -25.26
CA LYS A 288 -30.61 26.11 -26.00
C LYS A 288 -30.23 25.41 -27.28
N GLY A 289 -30.17 26.16 -28.40
CA GLY A 289 -29.68 25.64 -29.68
C GLY A 289 -28.22 25.22 -29.66
N ALA A 290 -27.75 24.51 -30.71
CA ALA A 290 -26.35 24.13 -30.88
C ALA A 290 -25.46 25.37 -30.96
N ASN A 291 -24.35 25.36 -30.25
CA ASN A 291 -23.36 26.45 -30.31
C ASN A 291 -22.45 26.30 -31.52
N PRO A 292 -22.52 27.19 -32.50
CA PRO A 292 -21.69 27.10 -33.72
C PRO A 292 -20.19 27.30 -33.47
N GLN A 293 -19.82 27.90 -32.31
CA GLN A 293 -18.43 28.13 -31.93
C GLN A 293 -17.89 27.09 -30.91
N LEU A 294 -18.55 25.95 -30.79
CA LEU A 294 -18.16 24.95 -29.78
C LEU A 294 -16.73 24.43 -29.97
N ALA A 295 -16.34 24.15 -31.22
CA ALA A 295 -14.98 23.70 -31.54
C ALA A 295 -13.91 24.73 -31.10
N LYS A 296 -14.16 26.03 -31.33
CA LYS A 296 -13.27 27.11 -30.88
C LYS A 296 -13.18 27.15 -29.35
N SER A 297 -14.31 26.99 -28.66
CA SER A 297 -14.35 26.93 -27.18
C SER A 297 -13.59 25.73 -26.63
N ILE A 298 -13.64 24.57 -27.30
CA ILE A 298 -12.91 23.36 -26.95
C ILE A 298 -11.39 23.62 -27.05
N ILE A 299 -10.95 24.14 -28.19
CA ILE A 299 -9.53 24.43 -28.42
C ILE A 299 -9.02 25.43 -27.37
N MET A 300 -9.77 26.51 -27.12
CA MET A 300 -9.37 27.55 -26.18
C MET A 300 -9.20 26.98 -24.75
N GLN A 301 -10.18 26.24 -24.23
CA GLN A 301 -10.10 25.68 -22.89
C GLN A 301 -9.01 24.62 -22.76
N ALA A 302 -8.82 23.78 -23.78
CA ALA A 302 -7.75 22.77 -23.80
C ALA A 302 -6.37 23.42 -23.86
N THR A 303 -6.21 24.50 -24.64
CA THR A 303 -4.95 25.27 -24.74
C THR A 303 -4.64 25.97 -23.43
N GLU A 304 -5.60 26.64 -22.82
CA GLU A 304 -5.43 27.28 -21.51
C GLU A 304 -4.97 26.27 -20.46
N TYR A 305 -5.62 25.11 -20.42
CA TYR A 305 -5.24 24.04 -19.53
C TYR A 305 -3.82 23.51 -19.80
N ALA A 306 -3.46 23.30 -21.06
CA ALA A 306 -2.13 22.86 -21.47
C ALA A 306 -1.03 23.86 -21.07
N LEU A 307 -1.29 25.15 -21.19
CA LEU A 307 -0.37 26.23 -20.77
C LEU A 307 -0.21 26.27 -19.25
N CYS A 308 -1.29 26.03 -18.51
CA CYS A 308 -1.24 25.97 -17.04
C CYS A 308 -0.41 24.80 -16.51
N ILE A 309 -0.45 23.65 -17.20
CA ILE A 309 0.30 22.45 -16.80
C ILE A 309 1.75 22.51 -17.22
N ASN A 310 2.01 23.02 -18.44
CA ASN A 310 3.35 23.19 -19.00
C ASN A 310 4.10 24.40 -18.41
N ARG A 311 3.65 24.95 -17.27
CA ARG A 311 4.58 25.77 -16.49
C ARG A 311 5.79 24.89 -16.22
N PRO A 312 7.01 25.30 -16.68
CA PRO A 312 8.21 24.52 -16.39
C PRO A 312 8.21 24.33 -14.87
N SER A 313 8.13 23.08 -14.45
CA SER A 313 8.52 22.71 -13.08
C SER A 313 9.82 23.46 -12.87
N ARG A 314 9.88 24.36 -11.89
CA ARG A 314 11.12 25.03 -11.52
C ARG A 314 12.17 23.95 -11.61
N ASN A 315 13.12 24.09 -12.54
CA ASN A 315 14.25 23.18 -12.64
C ASN A 315 14.80 23.09 -11.23
N GLN A 316 14.46 22.02 -10.52
CA GLN A 316 15.11 21.74 -9.26
C GLN A 316 16.54 21.48 -9.67
N THR A 317 17.38 22.48 -9.49
CA THR A 317 18.82 22.35 -9.67
C THR A 317 19.24 21.12 -8.87
N ARG A 318 19.64 20.08 -9.60
CA ARG A 318 20.17 18.88 -8.95
C ARG A 318 21.58 19.19 -8.51
N VAL A 319 21.84 19.04 -7.26
CA VAL A 319 23.17 19.24 -6.66
C VAL A 319 23.77 17.87 -6.41
N VAL A 320 25.01 17.71 -6.79
CA VAL A 320 25.83 16.55 -6.40
C VAL A 320 26.29 16.80 -4.97
N ARG A 321 25.94 15.91 -4.06
CA ARG A 321 26.38 15.91 -2.67
C ARG A 321 27.35 14.75 -2.47
N GLN A 322 28.41 15.01 -1.76
CA GLN A 322 29.34 14.00 -1.27
C GLN A 322 28.80 13.45 0.04
N ILE A 323 28.51 12.16 0.07
CA ILE A 323 27.99 11.46 1.23
C ILE A 323 29.05 10.49 1.73
N SER A 324 29.43 10.60 2.98
CA SER A 324 30.33 9.69 3.69
C SER A 324 29.76 9.32 5.04
N TRP A 325 30.18 8.20 5.58
CA TRP A 325 29.92 7.87 6.97
C TRP A 325 30.78 8.77 7.87
N GLU A 326 30.19 9.27 8.95
CA GLU A 326 30.88 10.15 9.92
C GLU A 326 31.07 9.42 11.24
N LYS A 327 32.24 9.59 11.87
CA LYS A 327 32.53 9.05 13.19
C LYS A 327 31.64 9.70 14.25
N PRO A 328 31.21 8.98 15.31
CA PRO A 328 30.52 9.61 16.43
C PRO A 328 31.47 10.46 17.27
N ASP A 329 30.88 11.30 18.12
CA ASP A 329 31.60 12.10 19.11
C ASP A 329 32.34 11.18 20.11
N SER A 330 33.41 11.71 20.76
CA SER A 330 34.16 10.94 21.76
C SER A 330 33.25 10.46 22.90
N GLY A 331 33.39 9.18 23.24
CA GLY A 331 32.57 8.50 24.25
C GLY A 331 31.20 8.02 23.76
N TRP A 332 30.87 8.24 22.47
CA TRP A 332 29.69 7.69 21.84
C TRP A 332 30.03 6.49 20.95
N VAL A 333 29.11 5.58 20.84
CA VAL A 333 29.16 4.53 19.83
C VAL A 333 28.07 4.76 18.78
N LYS A 334 28.33 4.30 17.56
CA LYS A 334 27.39 4.43 16.45
C LYS A 334 26.91 3.05 16.02
N LEU A 335 25.60 2.86 16.07
CA LEU A 335 24.91 1.69 15.55
C LEU A 335 24.36 2.03 14.15
N ASN A 336 24.79 1.29 13.13
CA ASN A 336 24.19 1.32 11.80
C ASN A 336 23.39 0.04 11.58
N THR A 337 22.15 0.14 11.08
CA THR A 337 21.26 -1.00 10.81
C THR A 337 20.65 -0.92 9.43
N ASP A 338 20.36 -2.08 8.84
CA ASP A 338 19.73 -2.19 7.51
C ASP A 338 18.93 -3.49 7.38
N GLY A 339 17.92 -3.47 6.50
CA GLY A 339 17.10 -4.61 6.12
C GLY A 339 17.21 -4.90 4.62
N SER A 340 17.39 -6.16 4.24
CA SER A 340 17.51 -6.59 2.86
C SER A 340 16.46 -7.62 2.50
N ALA A 341 15.77 -7.41 1.37
CA ALA A 341 14.79 -8.35 0.82
C ALA A 341 15.17 -8.74 -0.61
N SER A 342 14.98 -10.00 -0.96
CA SER A 342 15.21 -10.52 -2.31
C SER A 342 13.99 -11.30 -2.79
N ASP A 343 13.32 -10.78 -3.81
CA ASP A 343 12.18 -11.44 -4.44
C ASP A 343 12.60 -12.76 -5.11
N HIS A 344 13.81 -12.82 -5.67
CA HIS A 344 14.32 -14.03 -6.34
C HIS A 344 14.58 -15.19 -5.37
N LEU A 345 15.04 -14.89 -4.16
CA LEU A 345 15.32 -15.89 -3.13
C LEU A 345 14.11 -16.10 -2.21
N ASN A 346 13.09 -15.29 -2.37
CA ASN A 346 11.94 -15.25 -1.49
C ASN A 346 12.33 -15.24 0.00
N ALA A 347 13.36 -14.47 0.31
CA ALA A 347 13.99 -14.40 1.62
C ALA A 347 14.30 -12.97 2.02
N VAL A 348 14.29 -12.73 3.32
CA VAL A 348 14.55 -11.43 3.92
C VAL A 348 15.53 -11.60 5.06
N GLY A 349 16.48 -10.68 5.13
CA GLY A 349 17.47 -10.64 6.21
C GLY A 349 17.65 -9.24 6.75
N CYS A 350 18.26 -9.10 7.90
CA CYS A 350 18.69 -7.83 8.44
C CYS A 350 20.05 -7.94 9.09
N GLY A 351 20.68 -6.78 9.34
CA GLY A 351 21.98 -6.76 9.98
C GLY A 351 22.35 -5.37 10.49
N GLY A 352 23.38 -5.33 11.30
CA GLY A 352 23.90 -4.08 11.84
C GLY A 352 25.28 -4.24 12.46
N LEU A 353 25.92 -3.11 12.67
CA LEU A 353 27.26 -3.03 13.30
C LEU A 353 27.34 -1.85 14.24
N ILE A 354 28.19 -2.00 15.24
CA ILE A 354 28.53 -0.96 16.21
C ILE A 354 29.99 -0.58 16.03
N ARG A 355 30.26 0.72 15.97
CA ARG A 355 31.61 1.32 15.85
C ARG A 355 31.82 2.41 16.89
N ASP A 356 33.08 2.56 17.31
CA ASP A 356 33.48 3.61 18.24
C ASP A 356 33.77 4.95 17.54
N ASP A 357 34.22 5.95 18.33
CA ASP A 357 34.60 7.27 17.88
C ASP A 357 35.87 7.30 16.99
N GLN A 358 36.60 6.20 16.89
CA GLN A 358 37.68 6.02 15.93
C GLN A 358 37.26 5.26 14.66
N GLY A 359 36.00 4.85 14.58
CA GLY A 359 35.47 4.04 13.49
C GLY A 359 35.86 2.56 13.56
N ARG A 360 36.34 2.09 14.72
CA ARG A 360 36.75 0.70 14.93
C ARG A 360 35.52 -0.16 15.18
N TRP A 361 35.54 -1.36 14.65
CA TRP A 361 34.51 -2.37 14.88
C TRP A 361 34.46 -2.77 16.36
N LEU A 362 33.29 -2.68 16.96
CA LEU A 362 33.02 -3.15 18.31
C LEU A 362 32.18 -4.44 18.35
N GLY A 363 31.35 -4.65 17.33
CA GLY A 363 30.52 -5.82 17.19
C GLY A 363 29.52 -5.65 16.06
N GLY A 364 28.87 -6.73 15.68
CA GLY A 364 27.83 -6.69 14.68
C GLY A 364 26.93 -7.92 14.77
N PHE A 365 25.90 -7.92 13.96
CA PHE A 365 24.97 -9.04 13.87
C PHE A 365 24.40 -9.16 12.46
N SER A 366 23.88 -10.36 12.16
CA SER A 366 23.05 -10.63 11.01
C SER A 366 21.93 -11.58 11.41
N ARG A 367 20.76 -11.43 10.78
CA ARG A 367 19.57 -12.27 11.03
C ARG A 367 18.93 -12.70 9.73
N HIS A 368 18.53 -13.96 9.66
CA HIS A 368 17.57 -14.45 8.68
C HIS A 368 16.15 -14.29 9.23
N ILE A 369 15.27 -13.53 8.54
CA ILE A 369 13.92 -13.20 9.02
C ILE A 369 12.89 -14.16 8.43
N GLY A 370 13.13 -14.72 7.24
CA GLY A 370 12.16 -15.52 6.51
C GLY A 370 11.42 -14.70 5.44
N HIS A 371 10.08 -14.82 5.37
CA HIS A 371 9.27 -14.21 4.31
C HIS A 371 8.55 -12.94 4.79
N THR A 372 9.04 -11.78 4.42
CA THR A 372 8.38 -10.49 4.73
C THR A 372 8.83 -9.40 3.74
N ASN A 373 8.51 -8.13 3.99
CA ASN A 373 8.95 -7.01 3.16
C ASN A 373 10.14 -6.27 3.77
N SER A 374 10.81 -5.43 2.96
CA SER A 374 11.98 -4.66 3.37
C SER A 374 11.72 -3.74 4.56
N PHE A 375 10.53 -3.13 4.66
CA PHE A 375 10.21 -2.22 5.76
C PHE A 375 10.11 -2.94 7.12
N ILE A 376 9.60 -4.17 7.12
CA ILE A 376 9.59 -5.03 8.31
C ILE A 376 11.03 -5.43 8.67
N ALA A 377 11.87 -5.73 7.67
CA ALA A 377 13.27 -6.07 7.88
C ALA A 377 14.06 -4.95 8.56
N GLU A 378 13.84 -3.71 8.14
CA GLU A 378 14.41 -2.52 8.77
C GLU A 378 14.03 -2.39 10.27
N ALA A 379 12.74 -2.64 10.58
CA ALA A 379 12.27 -2.61 11.95
C ALA A 379 12.88 -3.73 12.82
N TRP A 380 13.07 -4.92 12.23
CA TRP A 380 13.80 -6.02 12.87
C TRP A 380 15.26 -5.65 13.12
N ALA A 381 15.95 -5.08 12.13
CA ALA A 381 17.33 -4.63 12.24
C ALA A 381 17.52 -3.64 13.39
N LEU A 382 16.61 -2.67 13.49
CA LEU A 382 16.64 -1.67 14.53
C LEU A 382 16.43 -2.28 15.92
N ARG A 383 15.42 -3.16 16.08
CA ARG A 383 15.17 -3.84 17.37
C ARG A 383 16.37 -4.66 17.82
N ASP A 384 16.91 -5.47 16.93
CA ASP A 384 18.04 -6.34 17.24
C ASP A 384 19.31 -5.53 17.54
N GLY A 385 19.55 -4.45 16.80
CA GLY A 385 20.67 -3.54 17.03
C GLY A 385 20.58 -2.81 18.38
N LEU A 386 19.41 -2.28 18.74
CA LEU A 386 19.19 -1.66 20.06
C LEU A 386 19.37 -2.67 21.20
N HIS A 387 18.83 -3.88 21.03
CA HIS A 387 19.02 -4.95 22.00
C HIS A 387 20.51 -5.32 22.12
N PHE A 388 21.22 -5.43 21.01
CA PHE A 388 22.67 -5.70 21.01
C PHE A 388 23.46 -4.63 21.73
N CYS A 389 23.12 -3.33 21.56
CA CYS A 389 23.72 -2.24 22.31
C CYS A 389 23.52 -2.35 23.82
N LEU A 390 22.33 -2.78 24.25
CA LEU A 390 22.04 -3.00 25.68
C LEU A 390 22.81 -4.19 26.25
N LEU A 391 22.91 -5.31 25.51
CA LEU A 391 23.71 -6.47 25.94
C LEU A 391 25.18 -6.12 26.11
N MET A 392 25.71 -5.24 25.24
CA MET A 392 27.09 -4.76 25.32
C MET A 392 27.29 -3.61 26.33
N ASN A 393 26.19 -3.22 27.04
CA ASN A 393 26.19 -2.17 28.05
C ASN A 393 26.66 -0.79 27.57
N TYR A 394 26.35 -0.41 26.32
CA TYR A 394 26.63 0.93 25.81
C TYR A 394 25.64 1.97 26.33
N HIS A 395 26.14 3.09 26.86
CA HIS A 395 25.33 4.13 27.51
C HIS A 395 25.01 5.31 26.59
N SER A 396 25.84 5.55 25.58
CA SER A 396 25.70 6.66 24.63
C SER A 396 25.74 6.14 23.21
N VAL A 397 24.58 6.05 22.58
CA VAL A 397 24.39 5.39 21.27
C VAL A 397 23.75 6.34 20.26
N ILE A 398 24.39 6.51 19.10
CA ILE A 398 23.79 7.12 17.91
C ILE A 398 23.35 6.01 16.99
N VAL A 399 22.06 5.92 16.73
CA VAL A 399 21.46 4.95 15.80
C VAL A 399 21.24 5.61 14.44
N GLU A 400 21.78 5.00 13.40
CA GLU A 400 21.64 5.47 12.02
C GLU A 400 21.00 4.39 11.15
N LEU A 401 19.96 4.78 10.41
CA LEU A 401 19.25 3.94 9.44
C LEU A 401 18.83 4.78 8.22
N ASP A 402 18.71 4.16 7.07
CA ASP A 402 18.34 4.84 5.82
C ASP A 402 16.82 4.83 5.55
N ALA A 403 16.04 4.15 6.39
CA ALA A 403 14.59 4.14 6.35
C ALA A 403 13.99 5.37 7.08
N SER A 404 13.89 6.51 6.39
CA SER A 404 13.36 7.77 6.96
C SER A 404 11.96 7.63 7.56
N VAL A 405 11.14 6.71 7.02
CA VAL A 405 9.79 6.42 7.53
C VAL A 405 9.86 5.83 8.95
N LEU A 406 10.85 4.97 9.24
CA LEU A 406 11.04 4.41 10.58
C LEU A 406 11.49 5.48 11.58
N VAL A 407 12.44 6.34 11.20
CA VAL A 407 12.87 7.45 12.05
C VAL A 407 11.69 8.34 12.40
N THR A 408 10.88 8.70 11.41
CA THR A 408 9.67 9.52 11.60
C THR A 408 8.65 8.81 12.50
N ALA A 409 8.44 7.51 12.30
CA ALA A 409 7.49 6.71 13.07
C ALA A 409 7.88 6.60 14.56
N LEU A 410 9.17 6.44 14.85
CA LEU A 410 9.66 6.37 16.23
C LEU A 410 9.66 7.73 16.93
N SER A 411 9.85 8.81 16.18
CA SER A 411 9.81 10.18 16.70
C SER A 411 8.38 10.71 16.91
N ASN A 412 7.37 10.06 16.32
CA ASN A 412 5.98 10.50 16.38
C ASN A 412 5.16 9.57 17.28
N PRO A 413 4.77 9.99 18.50
CA PRO A 413 3.98 9.18 19.43
C PRO A 413 2.56 8.85 18.92
N VAL A 414 2.09 9.56 17.88
CA VAL A 414 0.76 9.33 17.25
C VAL A 414 0.85 8.32 16.09
N TYR A 415 2.05 7.91 15.69
CA TYR A 415 2.19 6.94 14.60
C TYR A 415 1.67 5.56 15.04
N ALA A 416 0.50 5.20 14.53
CA ALA A 416 -0.12 3.90 14.78
C ALA A 416 0.10 2.96 13.59
N ASN A 417 0.70 1.80 13.85
CA ASN A 417 0.76 0.69 12.91
C ASN A 417 0.55 -0.60 13.69
N THR A 418 -0.63 -1.18 13.57
CA THR A 418 -1.03 -2.36 14.35
C THR A 418 -0.19 -3.59 13.99
N ILE A 419 0.16 -3.76 12.71
CA ILE A 419 0.95 -4.92 12.24
C ILE A 419 2.38 -4.89 12.79
N LEU A 420 2.98 -3.69 12.83
CA LEU A 420 4.37 -3.50 13.29
C LEU A 420 4.46 -3.16 14.79
N SER A 421 3.32 -3.04 15.47
CA SER A 421 3.34 -2.67 16.89
C SER A 421 4.26 -3.53 17.76
N PRO A 422 4.42 -4.86 17.55
CA PRO A 422 5.35 -5.65 18.35
C PRO A 422 6.81 -5.14 18.24
N LEU A 423 7.26 -4.80 17.03
CA LEU A 423 8.61 -4.28 16.81
C LEU A 423 8.77 -2.83 17.29
N PHE A 424 7.78 -1.98 17.01
CA PHE A 424 7.84 -0.57 17.43
C PHE A 424 7.77 -0.43 18.95
N ASP A 425 6.86 -1.16 19.60
CA ASP A 425 6.72 -1.15 21.05
C ASP A 425 8.04 -1.63 21.71
N ASP A 426 8.69 -2.66 21.15
CA ASP A 426 10.01 -3.13 21.60
C ASP A 426 11.10 -2.07 21.39
N CYS A 427 11.19 -1.48 20.20
CA CYS A 427 12.18 -0.44 19.89
C CYS A 427 12.04 0.76 20.84
N GLN A 428 10.83 1.23 21.11
CA GLN A 428 10.58 2.32 22.05
C GLN A 428 11.04 1.97 23.45
N GLN A 429 10.76 0.76 23.94
CA GLN A 429 11.24 0.31 25.25
C GLN A 429 12.76 0.21 25.30
N LEU A 430 13.40 -0.32 24.27
CA LEU A 430 14.85 -0.43 24.22
C LEU A 430 15.53 0.94 24.21
N VAL A 431 14.98 1.90 23.44
CA VAL A 431 15.46 3.29 23.43
C VAL A 431 15.40 3.94 24.81
N THR A 432 14.29 3.73 25.55
CA THR A 432 14.17 4.28 26.92
C THR A 432 15.15 3.67 27.93
N ARG A 433 15.65 2.46 27.67
CA ARG A 433 16.59 1.75 28.52
C ARG A 433 18.06 2.14 28.27
N ILE A 434 18.36 2.73 27.11
CA ILE A 434 19.70 3.27 26.79
C ILE A 434 19.77 4.71 27.33
N PRO A 435 20.68 5.03 28.27
CA PRO A 435 20.70 6.34 28.94
C PRO A 435 20.77 7.53 28.01
N GLN A 436 21.53 7.42 26.92
CA GLN A 436 21.63 8.45 25.88
C GLN A 436 21.51 7.79 24.52
N CYS A 437 20.34 7.92 23.90
CA CYS A 437 20.07 7.37 22.58
C CYS A 437 19.59 8.46 21.62
N ARG A 438 20.23 8.56 20.45
CA ARG A 438 19.84 9.46 19.37
C ARG A 438 19.59 8.64 18.14
N ILE A 439 18.40 8.78 17.51
CA ILE A 439 18.06 8.09 16.26
C ILE A 439 18.00 9.13 15.16
N ARG A 440 18.70 8.88 14.06
CA ARG A 440 18.70 9.76 12.90
C ARG A 440 18.72 9.02 11.57
N HIS A 441 18.19 9.66 10.55
CA HIS A 441 18.25 9.16 9.20
C HIS A 441 19.59 9.45 8.56
N ILE A 442 20.13 8.49 7.81
CA ILE A 442 21.29 8.68 6.93
C ILE A 442 20.97 8.27 5.50
N PHE A 443 21.80 8.69 4.58
CA PHE A 443 21.67 8.22 3.20
C PHE A 443 22.31 6.82 3.05
N ARG A 444 21.75 6.04 2.12
CA ARG A 444 22.20 4.66 1.84
C ARG A 444 23.68 4.57 1.53
N GLU A 445 24.26 5.59 0.89
CA GLU A 445 25.68 5.71 0.58
C GLU A 445 26.57 5.70 1.84
N ALA A 446 26.05 6.12 3.00
CA ALA A 446 26.74 6.08 4.29
C ALA A 446 26.34 4.85 5.15
N ASN A 447 25.45 3.95 4.63
CA ASN A 447 24.97 2.77 5.35
C ASN A 447 25.45 1.44 4.73
N MET A 448 26.44 1.46 3.86
CA MET A 448 26.87 0.29 3.07
C MET A 448 27.35 -0.90 3.90
N CYS A 449 27.94 -0.65 5.05
CA CYS A 449 28.37 -1.71 5.96
C CYS A 449 27.17 -2.50 6.53
N ALA A 450 26.11 -1.82 6.92
CA ALA A 450 24.87 -2.45 7.40
C ALA A 450 24.12 -3.16 6.27
N ASP A 451 24.03 -2.56 5.07
CA ASP A 451 23.47 -3.21 3.86
C ASP A 451 24.17 -4.54 3.55
N LYS A 452 25.50 -4.57 3.65
CA LYS A 452 26.27 -5.82 3.44
C LYS A 452 25.94 -6.88 4.50
N LEU A 453 25.82 -6.50 5.77
CA LEU A 453 25.43 -7.42 6.85
C LEU A 453 24.00 -7.93 6.71
N ALA A 454 23.08 -7.08 6.27
CA ALA A 454 21.70 -7.47 5.98
C ALA A 454 21.64 -8.52 4.85
N ARG A 455 22.47 -8.37 3.82
CA ARG A 455 22.62 -9.37 2.74
C ARG A 455 23.24 -10.68 3.22
N ILE A 456 24.19 -10.63 4.16
CA ILE A 456 24.72 -11.84 4.79
C ILE A 456 23.59 -12.55 5.56
N GLY A 457 22.80 -11.80 6.34
CA GLY A 457 21.65 -12.33 7.06
C GLY A 457 20.59 -12.97 6.16
N LEU A 458 20.39 -12.42 4.96
CA LEU A 458 19.47 -12.99 3.97
C LEU A 458 19.91 -14.39 3.49
N LEU A 459 21.23 -14.63 3.38
CA LEU A 459 21.80 -15.86 2.83
C LEU A 459 22.15 -16.91 3.89
N GLN A 460 22.18 -16.55 5.19
CA GLN A 460 22.54 -17.46 6.26
C GLN A 460 21.44 -18.47 6.58
N SER A 461 21.82 -19.64 7.09
CA SER A 461 20.89 -20.68 7.54
C SER A 461 20.47 -20.52 9.01
N SER A 462 21.26 -19.80 9.81
CA SER A 462 20.98 -19.53 11.23
C SER A 462 20.05 -18.33 11.39
N ASP A 463 19.14 -18.37 12.35
CA ASP A 463 18.19 -17.29 12.61
C ASP A 463 18.90 -15.99 12.99
N PHE A 464 19.85 -16.04 13.93
CA PHE A 464 20.63 -14.90 14.39
C PHE A 464 22.09 -15.26 14.61
N VAL A 465 22.98 -14.41 14.12
CA VAL A 465 24.44 -14.56 14.32
C VAL A 465 25.01 -13.28 14.90
N SER A 466 25.65 -13.40 16.07
CA SER A 466 26.44 -12.32 16.67
C SER A 466 27.89 -12.41 16.18
N LEU A 467 28.43 -11.29 15.74
CA LEU A 467 29.75 -11.18 15.12
C LEU A 467 30.69 -10.38 16.04
N SER A 468 31.67 -11.06 16.64
CA SER A 468 32.72 -10.42 17.46
C SER A 468 33.79 -9.76 16.60
N SER A 469 34.01 -10.23 15.39
CA SER A 469 34.92 -9.66 14.40
C SER A 469 34.21 -9.43 13.06
N PRO A 470 34.63 -8.43 12.27
CA PRO A 470 34.00 -8.15 11.00
C PRO A 470 34.26 -9.32 10.00
N PRO A 471 33.24 -9.71 9.22
CA PRO A 471 33.42 -10.59 8.06
C PRO A 471 34.48 -10.03 7.11
N VAL A 472 35.24 -10.90 6.49
CA VAL A 472 36.35 -10.51 5.58
C VAL A 472 35.87 -9.56 4.48
N ASP A 473 34.74 -9.83 3.88
CA ASP A 473 34.12 -9.00 2.83
C ASP A 473 33.68 -7.62 3.30
N LEU A 474 33.57 -7.38 4.60
CA LEU A 474 33.16 -6.11 5.17
C LEU A 474 34.35 -5.19 5.49
N ILE A 475 35.54 -5.74 5.67
CA ILE A 475 36.75 -5.00 6.05
C ILE A 475 37.04 -3.82 5.10
N PRO A 476 36.98 -3.98 3.76
CA PRO A 476 37.23 -2.87 2.83
C PRO A 476 36.24 -1.71 3.00
N LEU A 477 34.95 -2.01 3.30
CA LEU A 477 33.92 -0.99 3.52
C LEU A 477 34.16 -0.24 4.84
N ILE A 478 34.53 -0.95 5.91
CA ILE A 478 34.86 -0.33 7.20
C ILE A 478 36.07 0.61 7.07
N GLU A 479 37.12 0.18 6.36
CA GLU A 479 38.28 1.04 6.13
C GLU A 479 37.96 2.22 5.22
N ALA A 480 37.09 2.06 4.22
CA ALA A 480 36.61 3.15 3.40
C ALA A 480 35.86 4.21 4.24
N ASP A 481 34.93 3.79 5.09
CA ASP A 481 34.19 4.65 6.01
C ASP A 481 35.12 5.36 6.99
N LYS A 482 36.08 4.63 7.60
CA LYS A 482 37.04 5.15 8.56
C LYS A 482 37.95 6.23 7.96
N ASN A 483 38.29 6.07 6.68
CA ASN A 483 39.11 7.01 5.91
C ASN A 483 38.30 8.17 5.32
N GLY A 484 36.98 8.23 5.56
CA GLY A 484 36.10 9.30 5.08
C GLY A 484 35.88 9.29 3.57
N LEU A 485 35.96 8.11 2.93
CA LEU A 485 35.64 8.01 1.51
C LEU A 485 34.15 8.32 1.28
N TYR A 486 33.88 9.15 0.28
CA TYR A 486 32.54 9.61 -0.03
C TYR A 486 32.03 9.03 -1.36
N LEU A 487 30.69 8.92 -1.45
CA LEU A 487 29.98 8.62 -2.67
C LEU A 487 29.17 9.83 -3.12
N ASN A 488 29.08 10.03 -4.44
CA ASN A 488 28.34 11.12 -5.01
C ASN A 488 26.84 10.77 -5.11
N ARG A 489 26.00 11.60 -4.48
CA ARG A 489 24.52 11.52 -4.60
C ARG A 489 24.00 12.72 -5.36
N VAL A 490 23.22 12.47 -6.43
CA VAL A 490 22.53 13.51 -7.19
C VAL A 490 21.12 13.69 -6.62
N GLY A 491 20.83 14.83 -6.03
CA GLY A 491 19.53 15.10 -5.39
C GLY A 491 19.04 16.53 -5.60
N PRO A 492 17.75 16.83 -5.30
CA PRO A 492 17.21 18.19 -5.37
C PRO A 492 17.84 19.09 -4.30
N VAL A 493 17.94 20.38 -4.61
CA VAL A 493 18.34 21.41 -3.62
C VAL A 493 17.31 21.43 -2.50
N GLY A 494 17.73 21.28 -1.24
CA GLY A 494 16.85 21.40 -0.06
C GLY A 494 16.50 20.09 0.66
N ALA A 495 16.93 18.92 0.21
CA ALA A 495 16.85 17.70 1.01
C ALA A 495 17.94 17.72 2.09
N SER A 496 17.63 18.23 3.26
CA SER A 496 18.52 18.14 4.44
C SER A 496 18.44 16.76 5.05
N VAL A 497 19.57 16.26 5.55
CA VAL A 497 19.61 15.17 6.53
C VAL A 497 19.12 15.82 7.84
N SER A 498 17.94 15.43 8.32
CA SER A 498 17.40 15.88 9.61
C SER A 498 17.79 14.89 10.69
#